data_9cdb3c4132539c73f60fb492e38171a3
#
_entry.id   9cdb3c4132539c73f60fb492e38171a3
#
_cell.length_a   1.000
_cell.length_b   1.000
_cell.length_c   1.000
_cell.angle_alpha   90.00
_cell.angle_beta   90.00
_cell.angle_gamma   90.00
#
_symmetry.space_group_name_H-M   'P 1'
#
loop_
_entity.id
_entity.type
_entity.pdbx_description
1 polymer ?
#
loop_
_entity_poly.entity_id
_entity_poly.type
_entity_poly.pdbx_seq_one_letter_code
_entity_poly.pdbx_strand_id
1 'polypeptide(L)'
;LKEVAGTVAKLEFDDVKADVLNVIPPQRAGDIARTAGLVNINNRWAGVDWLTMESTAAKGVHVIGDATFPAPAMPKSGHMANQHAKVAAAAIIQLLKGEAVNPTPVVMNTCYSFVTARDVVHVASVHQYDAKDKTFKTVPGSGGVSAAANQLEGRYALSWADNIWDDMLA
;
A
#
# COMPACT_ATOMS: atom_id res chain seq x y z
N LEU A 1 21.36 -1.36 -5.80
CA LEU A 1 22.22 -0.59 -4.92
C LEU A 1 22.98 -1.54 -4.00
N LYS A 2 24.30 -1.52 -4.02
CA LYS A 2 25.17 -2.30 -3.13
C LYS A 2 25.61 -1.48 -1.92
N GLU A 3 26.01 -0.23 -2.16
CA GLU A 3 26.56 0.65 -1.15
C GLU A 3 26.34 2.12 -1.51
N VAL A 4 26.29 2.98 -0.52
CA VAL A 4 26.41 4.43 -0.68
C VAL A 4 27.65 4.88 0.07
N ALA A 5 28.65 5.42 -0.66
CA ALA A 5 29.91 5.92 -0.12
C ALA A 5 30.03 7.42 -0.45
N GLY A 6 29.73 8.27 0.54
CA GLY A 6 29.71 9.72 0.34
C GLY A 6 28.68 10.12 -0.75
N THR A 7 29.16 10.69 -1.84
CA THR A 7 28.34 11.12 -3.00
C THR A 7 28.31 10.08 -4.12
N VAL A 8 28.68 8.82 -3.85
CA VAL A 8 28.69 7.74 -4.83
C VAL A 8 27.74 6.63 -4.44
N ALA A 9 26.79 6.31 -5.32
CA ALA A 9 25.96 5.11 -5.22
C ALA A 9 26.59 4.00 -6.06
N LYS A 10 27.02 2.91 -5.40
CA LYS A 10 27.54 1.71 -6.06
C LYS A 10 26.39 0.78 -6.42
N LEU A 11 26.19 0.56 -7.70
CA LEU A 11 25.19 -0.36 -8.25
C LEU A 11 25.84 -1.72 -8.54
N GLU A 12 25.09 -2.62 -9.15
CA GLU A 12 25.58 -3.95 -9.49
C GLU A 12 26.64 -3.93 -10.59
N PHE A 13 26.44 -3.07 -11.58
CA PHE A 13 27.27 -2.99 -12.79
C PHE A 13 27.87 -1.60 -13.04
N ASP A 14 27.54 -0.60 -12.20
CA ASP A 14 27.97 0.77 -12.41
C ASP A 14 28.00 1.56 -11.10
N ASP A 15 28.70 2.70 -11.09
CA ASP A 15 28.75 3.65 -10.01
C ASP A 15 28.14 4.99 -10.46
N VAL A 16 27.22 5.53 -9.69
CA VAL A 16 26.62 6.84 -9.93
C VAL A 16 27.17 7.85 -8.95
N LYS A 17 27.87 8.85 -9.46
CA LYS A 17 28.36 9.99 -8.68
C LYS A 17 27.48 11.22 -8.92
N ALA A 18 27.08 11.91 -7.86
CA ALA A 18 26.28 13.13 -7.94
C ALA A 18 26.69 14.11 -6.82
N ASP A 19 26.47 15.41 -7.04
CA ASP A 19 26.70 16.42 -5.99
C ASP A 19 25.67 16.30 -4.86
N VAL A 20 24.43 15.91 -5.21
CA VAL A 20 23.36 15.56 -4.27
C VAL A 20 22.85 14.17 -4.63
N LEU A 21 22.86 13.25 -3.67
CA LEU A 21 22.47 11.86 -3.86
C LEU A 21 21.25 11.54 -2.97
N ASN A 22 20.08 11.39 -3.60
CA ASN A 22 18.88 10.93 -2.94
C ASN A 22 18.55 9.51 -3.42
N VAL A 23 18.93 8.52 -2.62
CA VAL A 23 18.80 7.11 -2.96
C VAL A 23 17.61 6.51 -2.22
N ILE A 24 16.69 5.88 -2.98
CA ILE A 24 15.60 5.07 -2.41
C ILE A 24 16.09 3.61 -2.38
N PRO A 25 16.41 3.07 -1.19
CA PRO A 25 16.88 1.68 -1.09
C PRO A 25 15.76 0.68 -1.35
N PRO A 26 16.10 -0.59 -1.66
CA PRO A 26 15.11 -1.66 -1.72
C PRO A 26 14.31 -1.78 -0.43
N GLN A 27 12.99 -1.76 -0.53
CA GLN A 27 12.06 -1.83 0.61
C GLN A 27 11.80 -3.28 1.02
N ARG A 28 11.47 -3.50 2.28
CA ARG A 28 11.02 -4.77 2.84
C ARG A 28 10.01 -4.54 3.97
N ALA A 29 9.29 -5.58 4.38
CA ALA A 29 8.47 -5.54 5.59
C ALA A 29 9.34 -5.20 6.81
N GLY A 30 8.75 -4.49 7.76
CA GLY A 30 9.42 -4.09 8.99
C GLY A 30 9.94 -5.29 9.79
N ASP A 31 10.92 -5.06 10.65
CA ASP A 31 11.61 -6.13 11.37
C ASP A 31 10.68 -6.95 12.28
N ILE A 32 9.59 -6.36 12.79
CA ILE A 32 8.58 -7.08 13.55
C ILE A 32 7.95 -8.23 12.75
N ALA A 33 7.66 -8.02 11.47
CA ALA A 33 7.11 -9.06 10.61
C ALA A 33 8.10 -10.22 10.39
N ARG A 34 9.40 -9.91 10.30
CA ARG A 34 10.47 -10.90 10.19
C ARG A 34 10.63 -11.68 11.49
N THR A 35 10.72 -10.98 12.63
CA THR A 35 10.89 -11.59 13.96
C THR A 35 9.71 -12.47 14.32
N ALA A 36 8.48 -12.09 13.91
CA ALA A 36 7.28 -12.89 14.10
C ALA A 36 7.12 -14.04 13.10
N GLY A 37 8.08 -14.25 12.19
CA GLY A 37 8.04 -15.34 11.20
C GLY A 37 6.99 -15.14 10.08
N LEU A 38 6.51 -13.91 9.85
CA LEU A 38 5.45 -13.60 8.89
C LEU A 38 5.97 -13.33 7.47
N VAL A 39 7.28 -13.07 7.31
CA VAL A 39 7.91 -12.82 6.02
C VAL A 39 8.16 -14.13 5.29
N ASN A 40 7.33 -14.46 4.32
CA ASN A 40 7.36 -15.74 3.59
C ASN A 40 7.39 -15.60 2.07
N ILE A 41 7.40 -14.35 1.54
CA ILE A 41 7.54 -14.09 0.11
C ILE A 41 8.83 -13.32 -0.17
N ASN A 42 9.69 -13.88 -1.03
CA ASN A 42 10.96 -13.29 -1.50
C ASN A 42 11.90 -12.82 -0.36
N ASN A 43 11.80 -13.40 0.84
CA ASN A 43 12.50 -12.96 2.06
C ASN A 43 12.29 -11.45 2.39
N ARG A 44 11.23 -10.84 1.86
CA ARG A 44 10.98 -9.40 1.98
C ARG A 44 9.57 -9.06 2.48
N TRP A 45 8.55 -9.86 2.14
CA TRP A 45 7.15 -9.49 2.33
C TRP A 45 6.36 -10.59 3.01
N ALA A 46 5.28 -10.20 3.70
CA ALA A 46 4.28 -11.11 4.21
C ALA A 46 3.25 -11.43 3.12
N GLY A 47 2.99 -12.72 2.91
CA GLY A 47 1.86 -13.19 2.10
C GLY A 47 0.57 -13.16 2.91
N VAL A 48 -0.53 -12.77 2.27
CA VAL A 48 -1.86 -12.70 2.89
C VAL A 48 -2.94 -13.32 2.00
N ASP A 49 -4.01 -13.79 2.61
CA ASP A 49 -5.28 -14.02 1.95
C ASP A 49 -5.97 -12.66 1.79
N TRP A 50 -6.21 -12.24 0.56
CA TRP A 50 -6.75 -10.93 0.25
C TRP A 50 -8.22 -10.72 0.64
N LEU A 51 -8.97 -11.79 0.96
CA LEU A 51 -10.34 -11.67 1.48
C LEU A 51 -10.39 -11.30 2.96
N THR A 52 -9.35 -11.68 3.70
CA THR A 52 -9.30 -11.56 5.15
C THR A 52 -8.11 -10.78 5.66
N MET A 53 -7.08 -10.56 4.82
CA MET A 53 -5.76 -10.08 5.20
C MET A 53 -5.04 -11.01 6.18
N GLU A 54 -5.51 -12.25 6.35
CA GLU A 54 -4.84 -13.24 7.20
C GLU A 54 -3.51 -13.68 6.58
N SER A 55 -2.48 -13.75 7.41
CA SER A 55 -1.15 -14.20 6.99
C SER A 55 -1.18 -15.65 6.49
N THR A 56 -0.53 -15.91 5.36
CA THR A 56 -0.33 -17.27 4.87
C THR A 56 0.73 -18.07 5.65
N ALA A 57 1.46 -17.39 6.55
CA ALA A 57 2.48 -18.01 7.41
C ALA A 57 1.96 -18.34 8.82
N ALA A 58 0.94 -17.64 9.32
CA ALA A 58 0.44 -17.82 10.69
C ALA A 58 -1.06 -17.59 10.75
N LYS A 59 -1.80 -18.62 11.15
CA LYS A 59 -3.25 -18.55 11.33
C LYS A 59 -3.65 -17.61 12.47
N GLY A 60 -4.74 -16.84 12.27
CA GLY A 60 -5.24 -15.89 13.27
C GLY A 60 -4.42 -14.60 13.37
N VAL A 61 -3.43 -14.42 12.50
CA VAL A 61 -2.62 -13.19 12.41
C VAL A 61 -2.92 -12.48 11.10
N HIS A 62 -3.31 -11.23 11.17
CA HIS A 62 -3.62 -10.41 9.98
C HIS A 62 -2.50 -9.40 9.74
N VAL A 63 -2.09 -9.23 8.49
CA VAL A 63 -1.03 -8.30 8.07
C VAL A 63 -1.61 -7.33 7.05
N ILE A 64 -1.41 -6.05 7.27
CA ILE A 64 -1.94 -4.98 6.42
C ILE A 64 -0.85 -4.03 5.93
N GLY A 65 -1.18 -3.20 4.96
CA GLY A 65 -0.33 -2.12 4.48
C GLY A 65 0.95 -2.61 3.80
N ASP A 66 1.99 -1.81 3.93
CA ASP A 66 3.24 -1.97 3.18
C ASP A 66 4.04 -3.22 3.52
N ALA A 67 3.76 -3.88 4.66
CA ALA A 67 4.38 -5.15 5.01
C ALA A 67 3.94 -6.33 4.12
N THR A 68 2.78 -6.22 3.45
CA THR A 68 2.25 -7.27 2.57
C THR A 68 3.00 -7.31 1.23
N PHE A 69 3.06 -8.49 0.61
CA PHE A 69 3.43 -8.60 -0.80
C PHE A 69 2.28 -8.02 -1.65
N PRO A 70 2.51 -6.97 -2.45
CA PRO A 70 1.41 -6.26 -3.11
C PRO A 70 0.73 -7.12 -4.18
N ALA A 71 -0.57 -6.95 -4.34
CA ALA A 71 -1.29 -7.44 -5.51
C ALA A 71 -0.78 -6.72 -6.79
N PRO A 72 -0.99 -7.29 -7.98
CA PRO A 72 -0.55 -6.68 -9.24
C PRO A 72 -1.02 -5.23 -9.38
N ALA A 73 -0.07 -4.33 -9.67
CA ALA A 73 -0.28 -2.89 -9.80
C ALA A 73 -0.88 -2.16 -8.57
N MET A 74 -0.96 -2.85 -7.42
CA MET A 74 -1.41 -2.23 -6.16
C MET A 74 -0.28 -1.37 -5.58
N PRO A 75 -0.53 -0.09 -5.32
CA PRO A 75 0.47 0.77 -4.70
C PRO A 75 0.64 0.43 -3.21
N LYS A 76 1.84 0.69 -2.70
CA LYS A 76 2.10 0.74 -1.27
C LYS A 76 1.89 2.17 -0.80
N SER A 77 0.85 2.40 0.03
CA SER A 77 0.48 3.73 0.50
C SER A 77 -0.28 3.66 1.81
N GLY A 78 -0.30 4.76 2.56
CA GLY A 78 -1.11 4.88 3.78
C GLY A 78 -2.61 4.69 3.51
N HIS A 79 -3.11 5.18 2.37
CA HIS A 79 -4.52 4.97 1.99
C HIS A 79 -4.81 3.48 1.75
N MET A 80 -3.95 2.78 1.02
CA MET A 80 -4.12 1.35 0.82
C MET A 80 -4.03 0.57 2.14
N ALA A 81 -3.15 0.97 3.05
CA ALA A 81 -3.07 0.38 4.39
C ALA A 81 -4.38 0.56 5.19
N ASN A 82 -5.01 1.75 5.13
CA ASN A 82 -6.33 2.01 5.71
C ASN A 82 -7.42 1.12 5.08
N GLN A 83 -7.40 0.94 3.75
CA GLN A 83 -8.34 0.05 3.07
C GLN A 83 -8.14 -1.42 3.46
N HIS A 84 -6.90 -1.88 3.56
CA HIS A 84 -6.59 -3.24 4.07
C HIS A 84 -7.11 -3.43 5.49
N ALA A 85 -6.98 -2.42 6.35
CA ALA A 85 -7.49 -2.47 7.72
C ALA A 85 -9.01 -2.64 7.76
N LYS A 86 -9.75 -1.94 6.89
CA LYS A 86 -11.22 -2.07 6.76
C LYS A 86 -11.62 -3.47 6.29
N VAL A 87 -10.92 -4.04 5.31
CA VAL A 87 -11.13 -5.42 4.86
C VAL A 87 -10.87 -6.40 5.99
N ALA A 88 -9.74 -6.28 6.69
CA ALA A 88 -9.37 -7.14 7.80
C ALA A 88 -10.40 -7.08 8.94
N ALA A 89 -10.76 -5.87 9.37
CA ALA A 89 -11.72 -5.68 10.46
C ALA A 89 -13.09 -6.30 10.16
N ALA A 90 -13.62 -6.04 8.95
CA ALA A 90 -14.88 -6.65 8.51
C ALA A 90 -14.80 -8.17 8.48
N ALA A 91 -13.72 -8.73 7.94
CA ALA A 91 -13.51 -10.17 7.86
C ALA A 91 -13.38 -10.81 9.25
N ILE A 92 -12.62 -10.21 10.16
CA ILE A 92 -12.46 -10.70 11.54
C ILE A 92 -13.82 -10.76 12.26
N ILE A 93 -14.64 -9.71 12.13
CA ILE A 93 -15.97 -9.67 12.75
C ILE A 93 -16.86 -10.80 12.21
N GLN A 94 -16.86 -11.02 10.90
CA GLN A 94 -17.64 -12.09 10.27
C GLN A 94 -17.15 -13.47 10.69
N LEU A 95 -15.84 -13.70 10.70
CA LEU A 95 -15.25 -14.97 11.14
C LEU A 95 -15.56 -15.29 12.60
N LEU A 96 -15.52 -14.29 13.49
CA LEU A 96 -15.88 -14.47 14.91
C LEU A 96 -17.36 -14.80 15.12
N LYS A 97 -18.23 -14.37 14.20
CA LYS A 97 -19.66 -14.71 14.20
C LYS A 97 -19.94 -16.05 13.50
N GLY A 98 -18.97 -16.68 12.87
CA GLY A 98 -19.17 -17.86 12.02
C GLY A 98 -19.88 -17.56 10.70
N GLU A 99 -19.84 -16.31 10.24
CA GLU A 99 -20.42 -15.83 9.00
C GLU A 99 -19.42 -15.85 7.84
N ALA A 100 -19.92 -15.85 6.60
CA ALA A 100 -19.07 -15.77 5.43
C ALA A 100 -18.49 -14.36 5.26
N VAL A 101 -17.19 -14.27 4.92
CA VAL A 101 -16.55 -13.00 4.60
C VAL A 101 -17.04 -12.43 3.26
N ASN A 102 -16.88 -11.14 3.05
CA ASN A 102 -17.21 -10.50 1.77
C ASN A 102 -16.39 -11.16 0.63
N PRO A 103 -17.05 -11.82 -0.37
CA PRO A 103 -16.33 -12.51 -1.44
C PRO A 103 -15.79 -11.58 -2.53
N THR A 104 -16.17 -10.31 -2.52
CA THR A 104 -15.85 -9.33 -3.57
C THR A 104 -15.41 -7.97 -2.99
N PRO A 105 -14.43 -7.93 -2.08
CA PRO A 105 -13.99 -6.65 -1.54
C PRO A 105 -13.41 -5.76 -2.65
N VAL A 106 -13.62 -4.46 -2.49
CA VAL A 106 -13.07 -3.42 -3.34
C VAL A 106 -12.25 -2.49 -2.46
N VAL A 107 -11.05 -2.15 -2.91
CA VAL A 107 -10.16 -1.19 -2.24
C VAL A 107 -9.73 -0.12 -3.21
N MET A 108 -9.40 1.05 -2.72
CA MET A 108 -8.99 2.17 -3.55
C MET A 108 -7.73 2.83 -3.01
N ASN A 109 -7.03 3.50 -3.90
CA ASN A 109 -5.91 4.35 -3.56
C ASN A 109 -6.08 5.72 -4.17
N THR A 110 -5.72 6.75 -3.42
CA THR A 110 -5.46 8.09 -3.92
C THR A 110 -4.23 8.62 -3.20
N CYS A 111 -3.25 9.07 -3.97
CA CYS A 111 -2.09 9.78 -3.46
C CYS A 111 -2.14 11.22 -3.95
N TYR A 112 -2.08 12.16 -3.04
CA TYR A 112 -2.03 13.60 -3.33
C TYR A 112 -0.60 14.12 -3.19
N SER A 113 -0.17 14.94 -4.14
CA SER A 113 1.15 15.58 -4.12
C SER A 113 1.00 17.08 -4.28
N PHE A 114 1.39 17.83 -3.26
CA PHE A 114 1.46 19.28 -3.30
C PHE A 114 2.65 19.71 -4.15
N VAL A 115 2.39 20.43 -5.23
CA VAL A 115 3.42 21.02 -6.11
C VAL A 115 3.69 22.50 -5.76
N THR A 116 2.73 23.13 -5.09
CA THR A 116 2.86 24.43 -4.43
C THR A 116 2.18 24.36 -3.06
N ALA A 117 2.11 25.46 -2.32
CA ALA A 117 1.37 25.52 -1.06
C ALA A 117 -0.15 25.24 -1.20
N ARG A 118 -0.71 25.30 -2.41
CA ARG A 118 -2.15 25.18 -2.65
C ARG A 118 -2.52 24.26 -3.82
N ASP A 119 -1.65 24.15 -4.81
CA ASP A 119 -1.92 23.37 -6.01
C ASP A 119 -1.45 21.93 -5.82
N VAL A 120 -2.32 21.01 -6.14
CA VAL A 120 -2.12 19.57 -5.93
C VAL A 120 -2.36 18.80 -7.22
N VAL A 121 -1.62 17.73 -7.40
CA VAL A 121 -1.94 16.66 -8.35
C VAL A 121 -2.24 15.38 -7.58
N HIS A 122 -3.03 14.48 -8.17
CA HIS A 122 -3.27 13.16 -7.61
C HIS A 122 -2.97 12.03 -8.59
N VAL A 123 -2.76 10.86 -8.03
CA VAL A 123 -2.87 9.57 -8.73
C VAL A 123 -3.85 8.69 -7.97
N ALA A 124 -4.78 8.07 -8.68
CA ALA A 124 -5.81 7.22 -8.08
C ALA A 124 -5.94 5.88 -8.82
N SER A 125 -6.41 4.86 -8.10
CA SER A 125 -6.76 3.56 -8.68
C SER A 125 -7.78 2.85 -7.80
N VAL A 126 -8.64 2.02 -8.41
CA VAL A 126 -9.55 1.11 -7.72
C VAL A 126 -9.14 -0.32 -8.03
N HIS A 127 -9.17 -1.17 -7.02
CA HIS A 127 -8.82 -2.58 -7.12
C HIS A 127 -9.98 -3.43 -6.60
N GLN A 128 -10.37 -4.43 -7.36
CA GLN A 128 -11.41 -5.39 -7.01
C GLN A 128 -10.81 -6.78 -6.90
N TYR A 129 -11.28 -7.55 -5.93
CA TYR A 129 -10.85 -8.93 -5.77
C TYR A 129 -11.33 -9.79 -6.95
N ASP A 130 -10.41 -10.55 -7.52
CA ASP A 130 -10.65 -11.54 -8.56
C ASP A 130 -10.57 -12.94 -7.94
N ALA A 131 -11.72 -13.62 -7.89
CA ALA A 131 -11.83 -14.95 -7.28
C ALA A 131 -11.08 -16.05 -8.05
N LYS A 132 -10.85 -15.88 -9.36
CA LYS A 132 -10.13 -16.84 -10.19
C LYS A 132 -8.65 -16.84 -9.83
N ASP A 133 -8.05 -15.64 -9.72
CA ASP A 133 -6.62 -15.47 -9.45
C ASP A 133 -6.34 -15.25 -7.95
N LYS A 134 -7.40 -15.18 -7.12
CA LYS A 134 -7.33 -14.99 -5.66
C LYS A 134 -6.48 -13.78 -5.26
N THR A 135 -6.62 -12.67 -5.99
CA THR A 135 -5.86 -11.43 -5.76
C THR A 135 -6.69 -10.22 -6.17
N PHE A 136 -6.28 -9.04 -5.75
CA PHE A 136 -6.85 -7.82 -6.28
C PHE A 136 -6.31 -7.52 -7.69
N LYS A 137 -7.17 -6.98 -8.55
CA LYS A 137 -6.83 -6.46 -9.87
C LYS A 137 -7.33 -5.03 -10.01
N THR A 138 -6.57 -4.21 -10.71
CA THR A 138 -7.02 -2.85 -11.04
C THR A 138 -8.26 -2.91 -11.93
N VAL A 139 -9.30 -2.19 -11.56
CA VAL A 139 -10.51 -2.05 -12.36
C VAL A 139 -10.20 -1.17 -13.57
N PRO A 140 -10.39 -1.66 -14.80
CA PRO A 140 -10.11 -0.88 -16.00
C PRO A 140 -10.85 0.46 -16.01
N GLY A 141 -10.13 1.54 -16.34
CA GLY A 141 -10.69 2.89 -16.42
C GLY A 141 -10.98 3.56 -15.07
N SER A 142 -10.67 2.91 -13.95
CA SER A 142 -10.92 3.46 -12.61
C SER A 142 -9.80 4.32 -12.07
N GLY A 143 -8.66 4.35 -12.75
CA GLY A 143 -7.49 5.08 -12.30
C GLY A 143 -7.22 6.31 -13.16
N GLY A 144 -6.30 7.12 -12.70
CA GLY A 144 -5.87 8.28 -13.44
C GLY A 144 -4.91 9.15 -12.66
N VAL A 145 -4.40 10.13 -13.36
CA VAL A 145 -3.58 11.22 -12.81
C VAL A 145 -4.23 12.54 -13.19
N SER A 146 -4.00 13.56 -12.38
CA SER A 146 -4.47 14.91 -12.69
C SER A 146 -3.90 15.41 -14.01
N ALA A 147 -4.72 16.05 -14.84
CA ALA A 147 -4.26 16.67 -16.08
C ALA A 147 -3.32 17.86 -15.80
N ALA A 148 -3.54 18.57 -14.70
CA ALA A 148 -2.70 19.67 -14.21
C ALA A 148 -2.93 19.88 -12.71
N ALA A 149 -1.94 20.46 -12.04
CA ALA A 149 -2.07 20.86 -10.66
C ALA A 149 -3.10 21.99 -10.49
N ASN A 150 -3.92 21.90 -9.45
CA ASN A 150 -4.93 22.91 -9.18
C ASN A 150 -5.33 22.97 -7.69
N GLN A 151 -5.96 24.09 -7.30
CA GLN A 151 -6.35 24.34 -5.92
C GLN A 151 -7.58 23.54 -5.48
N LEU A 152 -8.43 23.10 -6.40
CA LEU A 152 -9.57 22.25 -6.06
C LEU A 152 -9.11 20.91 -5.52
N GLU A 153 -8.14 20.31 -6.15
CA GLU A 153 -7.50 19.08 -5.66
C GLU A 153 -6.76 19.29 -4.33
N GLY A 154 -6.22 20.50 -4.10
CA GLY A 154 -5.67 20.88 -2.80
C GLY A 154 -6.72 20.81 -1.68
N ARG A 155 -7.93 21.30 -1.93
CA ARG A 155 -9.04 21.15 -0.97
C ARG A 155 -9.47 19.70 -0.78
N TYR A 156 -9.49 18.92 -1.83
CA TYR A 156 -9.78 17.48 -1.75
C TYR A 156 -8.72 16.74 -0.92
N ALA A 157 -7.44 17.07 -1.10
CA ALA A 157 -6.35 16.48 -0.34
C ALA A 157 -6.49 16.72 1.18
N LEU A 158 -6.84 17.94 1.58
CA LEU A 158 -7.07 18.27 2.99
C LEU A 158 -8.28 17.54 3.56
N SER A 159 -9.42 17.59 2.87
CA SER A 159 -10.62 16.86 3.29
C SER A 159 -10.40 15.35 3.36
N TRP A 160 -9.64 14.80 2.42
CA TRP A 160 -9.25 13.39 2.46
C TRP A 160 -8.40 13.08 3.69
N ALA A 161 -7.43 13.92 4.02
CA ALA A 161 -6.58 13.74 5.19
C ALA A 161 -7.39 13.75 6.49
N ASP A 162 -8.33 14.69 6.63
CA ASP A 162 -9.23 14.78 7.79
C ASP A 162 -10.04 13.48 7.94
N ASN A 163 -10.64 12.98 6.85
CA ASN A 163 -11.41 11.72 6.89
C ASN A 163 -10.56 10.50 7.26
N ILE A 164 -9.30 10.42 6.77
CA ILE A 164 -8.41 9.31 7.14
C ILE A 164 -8.00 9.41 8.61
N TRP A 165 -7.79 10.60 9.14
CA TRP A 165 -7.50 10.78 10.56
C TRP A 165 -8.69 10.41 11.44
N ASP A 166 -9.90 10.79 11.06
CA ASP A 166 -11.13 10.39 11.76
C ASP A 166 -11.27 8.85 11.79
N ASP A 167 -11.00 8.15 10.69
CA ASP A 167 -10.99 6.69 10.63
C ASP A 167 -9.97 6.03 11.59
N MET A 168 -8.85 6.70 11.87
CA MET A 168 -7.75 6.11 12.66
C MET A 168 -7.73 6.55 14.12
N LEU A 169 -8.28 7.71 14.43
CA LEU A 169 -8.13 8.37 15.72
C LEU A 169 -9.46 8.55 16.49
N ALA A 170 -10.60 8.22 15.89
CA ALA A 170 -11.93 8.34 16.48
C ALA A 170 -12.26 7.19 17.45
#